data_70e80ee2440b6b8e5c6573471e763a2e
#
_entry.id   70e80ee2440b6b8e5c6573471e763a2e
#
_cell.length_a   1.000
_cell.length_b   1.000
_cell.length_c   1.000
_cell.angle_alpha   90.00
_cell.angle_beta   90.00
_cell.angle_gamma   90.00
#
_symmetry.space_group_name_H-M   'P 1'
#
loop_
_entity.id
_entity.type
_entity.pdbx_description
1 polymer ?
#
loop_
_entity_poly.entity_id
_entity_poly.type
_entity_poly.pdbx_seq_one_letter_code
_entity_poly.pdbx_strand_id
1 'polypeptide(L)'
;MVWKYEAYWTLLWALGIVEKLDYPDHIVDCQFAIDAVASCDDFADFMAKTRLRDIEEILDETDLIYRYHWACVDARINGREMPGGLLESVVMERHAGLNWLIGAYDSDDWDNVPVHT
;
A
#
# COMPACT_ATOMS: atom_id res chain seq x y z
N MET A 1 3.88 -11.17 -8.88
CA MET A 1 3.87 -10.17 -9.29
C MET A 1 2.79 -9.11 -9.38
N VAL A 2 1.54 -9.41 -9.80
CA VAL A 2 0.50 -8.37 -9.87
C VAL A 2 0.25 -7.73 -8.50
N TRP A 3 0.29 -8.52 -7.45
CA TRP A 3 0.02 -8.05 -6.08
C TRP A 3 1.06 -7.07 -5.57
N LYS A 4 2.32 -7.17 -6.04
CA LYS A 4 3.38 -6.26 -5.61
C LYS A 4 3.13 -4.83 -6.08
N TYR A 5 2.35 -4.64 -7.12
CA TYR A 5 1.94 -3.30 -7.56
C TYR A 5 1.09 -2.58 -6.52
N GLU A 6 0.37 -3.31 -5.68
CA GLU A 6 -0.39 -2.69 -4.57
C GLU A 6 0.55 -2.02 -3.58
N ALA A 7 1.68 -2.67 -3.28
CA ALA A 7 2.70 -2.08 -2.41
C ALA A 7 3.36 -0.88 -3.09
N TYR A 8 3.68 -0.97 -4.40
CA TYR A 8 4.21 0.17 -5.15
C TYR A 8 3.22 1.33 -5.19
N TRP A 9 1.95 1.05 -5.37
CA TRP A 9 0.89 2.07 -5.35
C TRP A 9 0.91 2.83 -4.02
N THR A 10 1.09 2.12 -2.92
CA THR A 10 1.22 2.70 -1.58
C THR A 10 2.42 3.64 -1.50
N LEU A 11 3.56 3.26 -2.09
CA LEU A 11 4.73 4.13 -2.14
C LEU A 11 4.47 5.38 -2.98
N LEU A 12 3.80 5.24 -4.11
CA LEU A 12 3.44 6.39 -4.95
C LEU A 12 2.50 7.33 -4.21
N TRP A 13 1.60 6.79 -3.40
CA TRP A 13 0.75 7.60 -2.53
C TRP A 13 1.58 8.36 -1.49
N ALA A 14 2.53 7.69 -0.86
CA ALA A 14 3.40 8.32 0.14
C ALA A 14 4.25 9.44 -0.46
N LEU A 15 4.58 9.33 -1.74
CA LEU A 15 5.35 10.35 -2.47
C LEU A 15 4.48 11.44 -3.10
N GLY A 16 3.17 11.36 -2.92
CA GLY A 16 2.24 12.37 -3.42
C GLY A 16 1.85 12.23 -4.88
N ILE A 17 2.31 11.18 -5.57
CA ILE A 17 1.96 10.93 -6.98
C ILE A 17 0.53 10.42 -7.10
N VAL A 18 0.13 9.54 -6.18
CA VAL A 18 -1.26 9.08 -6.03
C VAL A 18 -1.92 9.93 -4.95
N GLU A 19 -3.05 10.52 -5.27
CA GLU A 19 -3.69 11.49 -4.38
C GLU A 19 -4.25 10.84 -3.11
N LYS A 20 -4.89 9.68 -3.25
CA LYS A 20 -5.43 8.95 -2.10
C LYS A 20 -5.42 7.45 -2.35
N LEU A 21 -5.40 6.69 -1.26
CA LEU A 21 -5.57 5.24 -1.30
C LEU A 21 -7.06 4.93 -1.24
N ASP A 22 -7.60 4.41 -2.35
CA ASP A 22 -9.00 4.03 -2.41
C ASP A 22 -9.28 2.80 -1.54
N TYR A 23 -10.55 2.57 -1.26
CA TYR A 23 -10.99 1.40 -0.52
C TYR A 23 -10.46 0.12 -1.19
N PRO A 24 -9.88 -0.83 -0.43
CA PRO A 24 -9.20 -1.98 -1.01
C PRO A 24 -10.17 -3.10 -1.44
N ASP A 25 -11.12 -2.78 -2.29
CA ASP A 25 -12.10 -3.71 -2.86
C ASP A 25 -11.82 -4.01 -4.34
N HIS A 26 -10.73 -3.50 -4.88
CA HIS A 26 -10.33 -3.70 -6.27
C HIS A 26 -8.82 -3.60 -6.42
N ILE A 27 -8.32 -4.12 -7.54
CA ILE A 27 -6.90 -4.07 -7.89
C ILE A 27 -6.60 -2.71 -8.50
N VAL A 28 -5.45 -2.13 -8.13
CA VAL A 28 -5.03 -0.83 -8.67
C VAL A 28 -4.78 -0.88 -10.17
N ASP A 29 -4.86 0.28 -10.81
CA ASP A 29 -4.53 0.44 -12.22
C ASP A 29 -3.01 0.45 -12.38
N CYS A 30 -2.43 -0.70 -12.74
CA CYS A 30 -1.00 -0.84 -12.93
C CYS A 30 -0.48 0.08 -14.03
N GLN A 31 -1.29 0.32 -15.07
CA GLN A 31 -0.89 1.18 -16.17
C GLN A 31 -0.73 2.63 -15.70
N PHE A 32 -1.60 3.09 -14.83
CA PHE A 32 -1.47 4.44 -14.25
C PHE A 32 -0.13 4.56 -13.50
N ALA A 33 0.21 3.55 -12.69
CA ALA A 33 1.46 3.57 -11.92
C ALA A 33 2.68 3.59 -12.84
N ILE A 34 2.66 2.78 -13.90
CA ILE A 34 3.74 2.72 -14.89
C ILE A 34 3.86 4.07 -15.61
N ASP A 35 2.74 4.63 -16.05
CA ASP A 35 2.72 5.89 -16.79
C ASP A 35 3.19 7.06 -15.92
N ALA A 36 2.83 7.06 -14.64
CA ALA A 36 3.24 8.11 -13.72
C ALA A 36 4.77 8.18 -13.58
N VAL A 37 5.42 7.02 -13.50
CA VAL A 37 6.88 6.96 -13.42
C VAL A 37 7.51 7.22 -14.78
N ALA A 38 6.95 6.65 -15.85
CA ALA A 38 7.48 6.79 -17.20
C ALA A 38 7.37 8.23 -17.73
N SER A 39 6.47 9.05 -17.17
CA SER A 39 6.32 10.46 -17.57
C SER A 39 7.50 11.31 -17.11
N CYS A 40 8.36 10.80 -16.25
CA CYS A 40 9.53 11.51 -15.76
C CYS A 40 10.70 11.30 -16.73
N ASP A 41 11.43 12.39 -17.05
CA ASP A 41 12.55 12.32 -18.00
C ASP A 41 13.74 11.58 -17.40
N ASP A 42 13.99 11.77 -16.10
CA ASP A 42 15.09 11.13 -15.39
C ASP A 42 14.78 11.10 -13.89
N PHE A 43 15.74 10.62 -13.09
CA PHE A 43 15.59 10.52 -11.65
C PHE A 43 15.40 11.90 -11.01
N ALA A 44 16.12 12.92 -11.49
CA ALA A 44 15.99 14.27 -10.95
C ALA A 44 14.58 14.83 -11.20
N ASP A 45 14.01 14.59 -12.39
CA ASP A 45 12.66 15.00 -12.72
C ASP A 45 11.65 14.27 -11.83
N PHE A 46 11.85 12.97 -11.63
CA PHE A 46 11.01 12.17 -10.72
C PHE A 46 11.04 12.76 -9.31
N MET A 47 12.23 13.04 -8.78
CA MET A 47 12.38 13.62 -7.45
C MET A 47 11.73 15.00 -7.33
N ALA A 48 11.78 15.78 -8.40
CA ALA A 48 11.16 17.10 -8.42
C ALA A 48 9.64 17.04 -8.36
N LYS A 49 9.06 15.96 -8.87
CA LYS A 49 7.60 15.74 -8.90
C LYS A 49 7.07 15.04 -7.65
N THR A 50 7.96 14.60 -6.75
CA THR A 50 7.57 13.86 -5.55
C THR A 50 7.69 14.72 -4.31
N ARG A 51 6.85 14.44 -3.33
CA ARG A 51 6.91 15.07 -2.03
C ARG A 51 6.44 14.05 -1.00
N LEU A 52 7.27 13.75 -0.02
CA LEU A 52 6.90 12.82 1.03
C LEU A 52 5.68 13.36 1.80
N ARG A 53 4.66 12.53 1.88
CA ARG A 53 3.44 12.85 2.63
C ARG A 53 3.76 12.96 4.11
N ASP A 54 2.96 13.75 4.83
CA ASP A 54 3.13 13.94 6.27
C ASP A 54 3.09 12.58 6.99
N ILE A 55 3.98 12.40 7.97
CA ILE A 55 4.10 11.16 8.72
C ILE A 55 2.77 10.79 9.43
N GLU A 56 2.03 11.78 9.91
CA GLU A 56 0.74 11.52 10.56
C GLU A 56 -0.26 10.90 9.60
N GLU A 57 -0.30 11.35 8.35
CA GLU A 57 -1.17 10.75 7.33
C GLU A 57 -0.77 9.33 7.03
N ILE A 58 0.54 9.05 6.96
CA ILE A 58 1.06 7.71 6.70
C ILE A 58 0.71 6.78 7.86
N LEU A 59 0.84 7.25 9.10
CA LEU A 59 0.51 6.46 10.28
C LEU A 59 -0.99 6.18 10.36
N ASP A 60 -1.82 7.16 10.02
CA ASP A 60 -3.28 6.98 9.99
C ASP A 60 -3.69 5.92 8.97
N GLU A 61 -3.10 5.94 7.78
CA GLU A 61 -3.37 4.92 6.76
C GLU A 61 -2.86 3.55 7.19
N THR A 62 -1.72 3.50 7.88
CA THR A 62 -1.17 2.25 8.41
C THR A 62 -2.11 1.64 9.45
N ASP A 63 -2.66 2.46 10.34
CA ASP A 63 -3.63 2.00 11.32
C ASP A 63 -4.90 1.50 10.65
N LEU A 64 -5.39 2.21 9.64
CA LEU A 64 -6.59 1.83 8.90
C LEU A 64 -6.41 0.49 8.19
N ILE A 65 -5.29 0.32 7.48
CA ILE A 65 -5.04 -0.93 6.75
C ILE A 65 -4.83 -2.11 7.72
N TYR A 66 -4.24 -1.86 8.88
CA TYR A 66 -4.11 -2.86 9.93
C TYR A 66 -5.49 -3.39 10.35
N ARG A 67 -6.45 -2.48 10.54
CA ARG A 67 -7.82 -2.84 10.93
C ARG A 67 -8.53 -3.61 9.84
N TYR A 68 -8.37 -3.20 8.58
CA TYR A 68 -8.92 -3.94 7.44
C TYR A 68 -8.31 -5.34 7.36
N HIS A 69 -7.01 -5.45 7.56
CA HIS A 69 -6.32 -6.75 7.50
C HIS A 69 -6.80 -7.67 8.62
N TRP A 70 -6.95 -7.12 9.82
CA TRP A 70 -7.49 -7.88 10.95
C TRP A 70 -8.88 -8.42 10.62
N ALA A 71 -9.75 -7.60 10.06
CA ALA A 71 -11.11 -7.99 9.69
C ALA A 71 -11.11 -9.12 8.63
N CYS A 72 -10.19 -9.04 7.65
CA CYS A 72 -10.05 -10.08 6.63
C CYS A 72 -9.59 -11.41 7.24
N VAL A 73 -8.59 -11.38 8.10
CA VAL A 73 -8.05 -12.57 8.77
C VAL A 73 -9.11 -13.20 9.67
N ASP A 74 -9.81 -12.39 10.45
CA ASP A 74 -10.87 -12.86 11.33
C ASP A 74 -11.99 -13.55 10.53
N ALA A 75 -12.41 -12.95 9.43
CA ALA A 75 -13.43 -13.53 8.57
C ALA A 75 -12.97 -14.86 7.95
N ARG A 76 -11.73 -14.91 7.47
CA ARG A 76 -11.16 -16.12 6.87
C ARG A 76 -11.06 -17.27 7.86
N ILE A 77 -10.56 -16.98 9.07
CA ILE A 77 -10.42 -17.98 10.13
C ILE A 77 -11.77 -18.55 10.55
N ASN A 78 -12.80 -17.71 10.58
CA ASN A 78 -14.14 -18.11 11.01
C ASN A 78 -15.06 -18.55 9.85
N GLY A 79 -14.53 -18.69 8.63
CA GLY A 79 -15.27 -19.16 7.47
C GLY A 79 -16.37 -18.20 7.02
N ARG A 80 -16.23 -16.90 7.30
CA ARG A 80 -17.19 -15.88 6.88
C ARG A 80 -16.76 -15.22 5.58
N GLU A 81 -17.69 -14.57 4.90
CA GLU A 81 -17.36 -13.75 3.74
C GLU A 81 -16.50 -12.54 4.15
N MET A 82 -15.65 -12.08 3.23
CA MET A 82 -14.86 -10.89 3.48
C MET A 82 -15.78 -9.70 3.74
N PRO A 83 -15.56 -8.97 4.86
CA PRO A 83 -16.43 -7.86 5.22
C PRO A 83 -16.28 -6.71 4.23
N GLY A 84 -17.41 -6.10 3.87
CA GLY A 84 -17.41 -4.88 3.06
C GLY A 84 -16.79 -4.99 1.68
N GLY A 85 -16.69 -6.21 1.12
CA GLY A 85 -16.11 -6.41 -0.22
C GLY A 85 -14.59 -6.32 -0.26
N LEU A 86 -13.91 -6.34 0.90
CA LEU A 86 -12.44 -6.26 0.96
C LEU A 86 -11.78 -7.40 0.18
N LEU A 87 -10.70 -7.08 -0.53
CA LEU A 87 -9.81 -8.07 -1.14
C LEU A 87 -8.60 -8.27 -0.23
N GLU A 88 -8.52 -9.42 0.40
CA GLU A 88 -7.46 -9.71 1.38
C GLU A 88 -6.05 -9.55 0.78
N SER A 89 -5.85 -9.98 -0.46
CA SER A 89 -4.56 -9.86 -1.13
C SER A 89 -4.13 -8.41 -1.31
N VAL A 90 -5.07 -7.53 -1.66
CA VAL A 90 -4.80 -6.09 -1.80
C VAL A 90 -4.48 -5.49 -0.44
N VAL A 91 -5.27 -5.81 0.57
CA VAL A 91 -5.08 -5.32 1.94
C VAL A 91 -3.69 -5.74 2.47
N MET A 92 -3.34 -7.00 2.27
CA MET A 92 -2.06 -7.54 2.75
C MET A 92 -0.87 -6.83 2.10
N GLU A 93 -0.90 -6.61 0.79
CA GLU A 93 0.20 -5.95 0.09
C GLU A 93 0.32 -4.47 0.46
N ARG A 94 -0.80 -3.77 0.64
CA ARG A 94 -0.77 -2.39 1.13
C ARG A 94 -0.23 -2.31 2.55
N HIS A 95 -0.62 -3.26 3.40
CA HIS A 95 -0.13 -3.33 4.76
C HIS A 95 1.39 -3.54 4.78
N ALA A 96 1.90 -4.43 3.93
CA ALA A 96 3.34 -4.64 3.80
C ALA A 96 4.07 -3.37 3.37
N GLY A 97 3.53 -2.65 2.36
CA GLY A 97 4.12 -1.40 1.89
C GLY A 97 4.18 -0.33 2.97
N LEU A 98 3.10 -0.17 3.72
CA LEU A 98 3.04 0.81 4.81
C LEU A 98 3.96 0.43 5.97
N ASN A 99 4.01 -0.85 6.33
CA ASN A 99 4.93 -1.33 7.38
C ASN A 99 6.39 -1.09 6.99
N TRP A 100 6.74 -1.29 5.73
CA TRP A 100 8.08 -1.00 5.25
C TRP A 100 8.41 0.48 5.38
N LEU A 101 7.46 1.35 4.98
CA LEU A 101 7.63 2.80 5.04
C LEU A 101 7.90 3.31 6.45
N ILE A 102 7.18 2.80 7.44
CA ILE A 102 7.32 3.27 8.83
C ILE A 102 8.41 2.52 9.60
N GLY A 103 9.06 1.52 8.98
CA GLY A 103 10.08 0.71 9.64
C GLY A 103 9.54 -0.10 10.80
N ALA A 104 8.30 -0.59 10.70
CA ALA A 104 7.57 -1.22 11.81
C ALA A 104 8.30 -2.43 12.41
N TYR A 105 9.06 -3.16 11.60
CA TYR A 105 9.76 -4.37 12.04
C TYR A 105 11.27 -4.27 11.86
N ASP A 106 11.76 -3.05 11.71
CA ASP A 106 13.21 -2.78 11.60
C ASP A 106 13.86 -3.61 10.47
N SER A 107 13.12 -3.80 9.38
CA SER A 107 13.55 -4.61 8.25
C SER A 107 13.64 -3.74 6.99
N ASP A 108 14.77 -3.86 6.28
CA ASP A 108 14.98 -3.22 4.98
C ASP A 108 14.58 -4.15 3.83
N ASP A 109 14.16 -5.38 4.11
CA ASP A 109 13.82 -6.36 3.08
C ASP A 109 12.40 -6.12 2.58
N TRP A 110 12.31 -5.38 1.47
CA TRP A 110 11.05 -5.04 0.81
C TRP A 110 10.21 -6.27 0.43
N ASP A 111 10.86 -7.37 0.07
CA ASP A 111 10.16 -8.56 -0.40
C ASP A 111 9.60 -9.44 0.72
N ASN A 112 10.05 -9.24 1.96
CA ASN A 112 9.69 -10.08 3.10
C ASN A 112 9.24 -9.26 4.30
N VAL A 113 8.47 -8.19 4.07
CA VAL A 113 7.97 -7.34 5.17
C VAL A 113 6.88 -8.09 5.95
N PRO A 114 7.03 -8.24 7.27
CA PRO A 114 6.00 -8.90 8.08
C PRO A 114 4.70 -8.09 8.13
N VAL A 115 3.56 -8.81 8.16
CA VAL A 115 2.22 -8.21 8.25
C VAL A 115 1.42 -8.92 9.34
N HIS A 116 1.78 -8.69 10.58
CA HIS A 116 1.09 -9.27 11.72
C HIS A 116 -0.22 -8.54 12.01
N THR A 117 -1.23 -9.27 12.42
CA THR A 117 -2.55 -8.73 12.77
C THR A 117 -2.99 -9.15 14.15
#